data_3a5d97f57b829f887d52664d5691eeeb
#
_entry.id   3a5d97f57b829f887d52664d5691eeeb
#
_cell.length_a   1.000
_cell.length_b   1.000
_cell.length_c   1.000
_cell.angle_alpha   90.00
_cell.angle_beta   90.00
_cell.angle_gamma   90.00
#
_symmetry.space_group_name_H-M   'P 1'
#
loop_
_entity.id
_entity.type
_entity.pdbx_description
1 polymer ?
#
loop_
_entity_poly.entity_id
_entity_poly.type
_entity_poly.pdbx_seq_one_letter_code
_entity_poly.pdbx_strand_id
1 'polypeptide(L)'
;MDLTWPLLALAAVVLSAIALQGWWMARGERPGRRGPPPGVPTPPTLNERIEPGIDLPAAGAEGPERDTGPDTIPAGLHESRSLVRRAPRLDALIDALVTMTLESPVSGDFLMQHAPTTRRAGSKPFYIEGLDAATGEWQPLLPGHRYAELQAGVQLASRSGPLNEIEYSEFVHKVQAFADAVGAMPEVPDMLDVVARARELDAFASPRDAQLALTLRSDAVAWSVGFIQQCAARHGFVSGAVPGRMVLPSPYDGDPPMLALTFDPQAALEDDPQRAAVRECQLSLDVPQTAPALEPFPAWHNAARKLADDLAATVVDDYGEPITVHAFAVIGKELEQLYAQLEARDLAAGSAAARRLFS
;
A
#
# COMPACT_ATOMS: atom_id res chain seq x y z
N MET A 1 41.75 0.60 36.65
CA MET A 1 41.42 1.67 35.67
C MET A 1 39.95 1.58 35.42
N ASP A 2 39.18 2.45 36.02
CA ASP A 2 37.72 2.39 36.07
C ASP A 2 37.12 2.76 34.73
N LEU A 3 36.47 1.78 34.12
CA LEU A 3 35.80 1.88 32.81
C LEU A 3 34.54 2.76 32.85
N THR A 4 34.14 3.23 34.03
CA THR A 4 32.94 4.02 34.28
C THR A 4 33.01 5.44 33.73
N TRP A 5 34.20 6.06 33.74
CA TRP A 5 34.39 7.42 33.23
C TRP A 5 34.22 7.57 31.70
N PRO A 6 34.77 6.66 30.86
CA PRO A 6 34.55 6.75 29.42
C PRO A 6 33.12 6.43 29.01
N LEU A 7 32.43 5.55 29.75
CA LEU A 7 31.00 5.25 29.48
C LEU A 7 30.09 6.44 29.83
N LEU A 8 30.36 7.15 30.91
CA LEU A 8 29.63 8.38 31.26
C LEU A 8 29.90 9.51 30.26
N ALA A 9 31.11 9.64 29.75
CA ALA A 9 31.44 10.62 28.73
C ALA A 9 30.71 10.30 27.39
N LEU A 10 30.64 9.02 27.00
CA LEU A 10 29.91 8.58 25.79
C LEU A 10 28.41 8.85 25.92
N ALA A 11 27.81 8.53 27.07
CA ALA A 11 26.41 8.80 27.35
C ALA A 11 26.06 10.28 27.29
N ALA A 12 26.93 11.15 27.82
CA ALA A 12 26.77 12.62 27.79
C ALA A 12 26.83 13.16 26.34
N VAL A 13 27.70 12.60 25.49
CA VAL A 13 27.81 13.01 24.07
C VAL A 13 26.56 12.61 23.31
N VAL A 14 26.04 11.39 23.51
CA VAL A 14 24.81 10.89 22.85
C VAL A 14 23.60 11.72 23.29
N LEU A 15 23.45 12.02 24.58
CA LEU A 15 22.35 12.84 25.07
C LEU A 15 22.42 14.28 24.55
N SER A 16 23.65 14.83 24.41
CA SER A 16 23.84 16.16 23.82
C SER A 16 23.48 16.20 22.34
N ALA A 17 23.80 15.15 21.58
CA ALA A 17 23.45 15.05 20.17
C ALA A 17 21.90 14.94 19.96
N ILE A 18 21.22 14.16 20.80
CA ILE A 18 19.75 14.04 20.76
C ILE A 18 19.08 15.38 21.12
N ALA A 19 19.59 16.08 22.14
CA ALA A 19 19.05 17.37 22.52
C ALA A 19 19.29 18.46 21.44
N LEU A 20 20.42 18.42 20.75
CA LEU A 20 20.71 19.33 19.64
C LEU A 20 19.80 19.07 18.43
N GLN A 21 19.52 17.80 18.12
CA GLN A 21 18.63 17.39 17.04
C GLN A 21 17.18 17.80 17.34
N GLY A 22 16.70 17.61 18.58
CA GLY A 22 15.39 18.07 19.01
C GLY A 22 15.24 19.59 18.97
N TRP A 23 16.30 20.33 19.35
CA TRP A 23 16.29 21.79 19.28
C TRP A 23 16.30 22.35 17.84
N TRP A 24 16.96 21.64 16.92
CA TRP A 24 16.96 22.00 15.48
C TRP A 24 15.59 21.76 14.83
N MET A 25 14.91 20.65 15.13
CA MET A 25 13.55 20.39 14.66
C MET A 25 12.53 21.39 15.22
N ALA A 26 12.66 21.77 16.50
CA ALA A 26 11.76 22.76 17.12
C ALA A 26 11.94 24.20 16.59
N ARG A 27 13.05 24.50 15.92
CA ARG A 27 13.30 25.82 15.33
C ARG A 27 12.70 26.01 13.94
N GLY A 28 12.26 24.94 13.28
CA GLY A 28 11.63 24.99 11.96
C GLY A 28 10.18 25.49 11.94
N GLU A 29 9.49 25.45 13.07
CA GLU A 29 8.09 25.87 13.18
C GLU A 29 7.94 27.21 13.92
N ARG A 30 8.19 28.33 13.24
CA ARG A 30 7.66 29.62 13.68
C ARG A 30 6.26 29.78 13.07
N PRO A 31 5.17 29.81 13.86
CA PRO A 31 3.85 30.15 13.35
C PRO A 31 3.89 31.64 12.95
N GLY A 32 3.94 31.88 11.66
CA GLY A 32 3.72 33.21 11.11
C GLY A 32 2.32 33.70 11.50
N ARG A 33 2.24 34.77 12.27
CA ARG A 33 1.01 35.53 12.51
C ARG A 33 0.44 35.93 11.16
N ARG A 34 -0.57 35.21 10.67
CA ARG A 34 -1.41 35.65 9.56
C ARG A 34 -2.34 36.75 10.08
N GLY A 35 -2.21 37.95 9.52
CA GLY A 35 -3.21 39.01 9.65
C GLY A 35 -4.56 38.55 9.04
N PRO A 36 -5.67 39.18 9.41
CA PRO A 36 -6.99 38.81 8.90
C PRO A 36 -7.03 38.94 7.38
N PRO A 37 -7.67 38.02 6.63
CA PRO A 37 -7.81 38.13 5.19
C PRO A 37 -8.78 39.25 4.83
N PRO A 38 -8.56 39.97 3.70
CA PRO A 38 -9.51 40.91 3.18
C PRO A 38 -10.74 40.18 2.65
N GLY A 39 -11.91 40.74 2.94
CA GLY A 39 -13.28 40.43 2.58
C GLY A 39 -13.57 39.27 1.66
N VAL A 40 -14.22 38.25 2.22
CA VAL A 40 -14.87 37.16 1.48
C VAL A 40 -16.10 37.77 0.75
N PRO A 41 -16.26 37.65 -0.58
CA PRO A 41 -17.50 37.98 -1.23
C PRO A 41 -18.57 36.94 -0.84
N THR A 42 -19.75 37.46 -0.44
CA THR A 42 -20.94 36.71 -0.11
C THR A 42 -21.37 35.82 -1.29
N PRO A 43 -21.70 34.54 -1.06
CA PRO A 43 -22.24 33.70 -2.13
C PRO A 43 -23.64 34.18 -2.54
N PRO A 44 -23.99 34.15 -3.84
CA PRO A 44 -25.32 34.46 -4.28
C PRO A 44 -26.34 33.43 -3.82
N THR A 45 -27.50 33.89 -3.43
CA THR A 45 -28.66 33.11 -3.00
C THR A 45 -29.09 32.11 -4.07
N LEU A 46 -29.27 30.88 -3.67
CA LEU A 46 -29.92 29.80 -4.42
C LEU A 46 -31.36 30.16 -4.76
N ASN A 47 -31.60 30.50 -6.01
CA ASN A 47 -32.89 30.32 -6.68
C ASN A 47 -32.67 30.42 -8.19
N GLU A 48 -32.48 29.24 -8.78
CA GLU A 48 -33.02 28.89 -10.10
C GLU A 48 -32.47 27.50 -10.49
N ARG A 49 -33.34 26.54 -10.30
CA ARG A 49 -33.14 25.16 -10.75
C ARG A 49 -33.48 25.14 -12.25
N ILE A 50 -32.48 25.14 -13.11
CA ILE A 50 -32.65 24.86 -14.53
C ILE A 50 -32.40 23.35 -14.72
N GLU A 51 -33.48 22.63 -14.99
CA GLU A 51 -33.39 21.24 -15.44
C GLU A 51 -33.00 21.21 -16.93
N PRO A 52 -32.00 20.42 -17.37
CA PRO A 52 -31.76 20.23 -18.80
C PRO A 52 -32.86 19.36 -19.40
N GLY A 53 -33.70 19.92 -20.23
CA GLY A 53 -34.64 19.17 -21.05
C GLY A 53 -33.90 18.33 -22.10
N ILE A 54 -34.18 17.05 -22.13
CA ILE A 54 -33.72 16.14 -23.19
C ILE A 54 -34.78 16.23 -24.31
N ASP A 55 -34.47 16.93 -25.38
CA ASP A 55 -35.26 16.90 -26.62
C ASP A 55 -34.97 15.59 -27.38
N LEU A 56 -35.97 14.71 -27.39
CA LEU A 56 -36.04 13.55 -28.29
C LEU A 56 -36.65 14.00 -29.62
N PRO A 57 -35.99 13.82 -30.76
CA PRO A 57 -36.65 14.01 -32.04
C PRO A 57 -37.58 12.81 -32.35
N ALA A 58 -38.80 13.16 -32.75
CA ALA A 58 -39.88 12.26 -33.13
C ALA A 58 -39.57 11.48 -34.41
N ALA A 59 -40.14 10.29 -34.47
CA ALA A 59 -40.12 9.35 -35.56
C ALA A 59 -40.76 9.88 -36.85
N GLY A 60 -40.20 9.47 -37.99
CA GLY A 60 -40.82 9.65 -39.31
C GLY A 60 -40.21 8.71 -40.36
N ALA A 61 -40.99 7.68 -40.73
CA ALA A 61 -41.26 7.09 -42.04
C ALA A 61 -40.20 6.24 -42.78
N GLU A 62 -40.57 4.97 -42.89
CA GLU A 62 -40.71 4.09 -44.06
C GLU A 62 -39.54 3.78 -45.00
N GLY A 63 -39.13 2.53 -44.96
CA GLY A 63 -38.91 1.47 -45.95
C GLY A 63 -37.67 1.57 -46.88
N PRO A 64 -37.22 0.49 -47.50
CA PRO A 64 -37.87 -0.82 -47.69
C PRO A 64 -37.03 -2.07 -47.29
N GLU A 65 -37.73 -3.18 -47.22
CA GLU A 65 -37.26 -4.54 -47.08
C GLU A 65 -36.11 -4.92 -48.03
N ARG A 66 -35.09 -5.60 -47.49
CA ARG A 66 -34.27 -6.56 -48.24
C ARG A 66 -34.06 -7.81 -47.39
N ASP A 67 -34.77 -8.82 -47.86
CA ASP A 67 -34.59 -10.24 -47.60
C ASP A 67 -33.14 -10.69 -47.88
N THR A 68 -32.49 -11.33 -46.91
CA THR A 68 -31.46 -12.35 -47.16
C THR A 68 -31.23 -13.18 -45.89
N GLY A 69 -31.52 -14.44 -45.94
CA GLY A 69 -30.98 -15.67 -45.43
C GLY A 69 -30.45 -15.81 -43.99
N PRO A 70 -30.64 -16.98 -43.38
CA PRO A 70 -30.26 -17.23 -42.02
C PRO A 70 -28.72 -17.48 -41.90
N ASP A 71 -27.95 -16.50 -41.48
CA ASP A 71 -26.58 -16.74 -41.02
C ASP A 71 -26.60 -17.23 -39.58
N THR A 72 -26.20 -18.47 -39.47
CA THR A 72 -25.95 -19.22 -38.26
C THR A 72 -24.95 -18.45 -37.37
N ILE A 73 -25.42 -17.86 -36.29
CA ILE A 73 -24.57 -17.36 -35.20
C ILE A 73 -23.99 -18.58 -34.49
N PRO A 74 -22.67 -18.77 -34.42
CA PRO A 74 -22.10 -19.83 -33.60
C PRO A 74 -22.41 -19.54 -32.12
N ALA A 75 -23.27 -20.37 -31.56
CA ALA A 75 -23.46 -20.48 -30.12
C ALA A 75 -22.12 -20.92 -29.49
N GLY A 76 -21.55 -20.10 -28.63
CA GLY A 76 -20.43 -20.56 -27.85
C GLY A 76 -19.41 -19.49 -27.45
N LEU A 77 -19.83 -18.43 -26.82
CA LEU A 77 -19.01 -17.75 -25.87
C LEU A 77 -19.86 -17.44 -24.63
N HIS A 78 -20.22 -18.51 -23.94
CA HIS A 78 -20.39 -18.36 -22.51
C HIS A 78 -19.03 -17.97 -21.98
N GLU A 79 -18.77 -16.68 -21.88
CA GLU A 79 -17.79 -16.18 -20.93
C GLU A 79 -18.16 -16.78 -19.59
N SER A 80 -17.47 -17.87 -19.26
CA SER A 80 -17.36 -18.31 -17.90
C SER A 80 -16.72 -17.14 -17.18
N ARG A 81 -17.54 -16.23 -16.62
CA ARG A 81 -17.11 -15.39 -15.52
C ARG A 81 -16.68 -16.39 -14.47
N SER A 82 -15.41 -16.75 -14.49
CA SER A 82 -14.78 -17.39 -13.37
C SER A 82 -15.03 -16.42 -12.21
N LEU A 83 -15.93 -16.82 -11.32
CA LEU A 83 -16.11 -16.15 -10.04
C LEU A 83 -14.74 -16.20 -9.41
N VAL A 84 -14.00 -15.10 -9.52
CA VAL A 84 -12.72 -14.92 -8.82
C VAL A 84 -13.08 -15.03 -7.35
N ARG A 85 -12.89 -16.23 -6.81
CA ARG A 85 -13.11 -16.55 -5.41
C ARG A 85 -12.17 -15.62 -4.64
N ARG A 86 -12.72 -14.60 -4.02
CA ARG A 86 -11.91 -13.66 -3.22
C ARG A 86 -11.40 -14.42 -2.02
N ALA A 87 -10.08 -14.64 -1.98
CA ALA A 87 -9.41 -15.23 -0.85
C ALA A 87 -9.73 -14.47 0.45
N PRO A 88 -9.84 -15.17 1.59
CA PRO A 88 -9.97 -14.55 2.90
C PRO A 88 -8.85 -13.52 3.10
N ARG A 89 -9.19 -12.42 3.76
CA ARG A 89 -8.20 -11.36 4.07
C ARG A 89 -7.62 -11.52 5.46
N LEU A 90 -8.30 -12.27 6.34
CA LEU A 90 -7.89 -12.51 7.71
C LEU A 90 -6.91 -13.67 7.81
N ASP A 91 -5.85 -13.46 8.57
CA ASP A 91 -4.79 -14.43 8.81
C ASP A 91 -4.39 -14.36 10.28
N ALA A 92 -4.57 -15.47 11.02
CA ALA A 92 -4.24 -15.56 12.43
C ALA A 92 -2.76 -15.27 12.74
N LEU A 93 -1.88 -15.36 11.74
CA LEU A 93 -0.46 -15.03 11.89
C LEU A 93 -0.22 -13.53 12.12
N ILE A 94 -0.99 -12.70 11.43
CA ILE A 94 -0.79 -11.24 11.43
C ILE A 94 -2.00 -10.46 11.96
N ASP A 95 -3.10 -11.13 12.30
CA ASP A 95 -4.33 -10.51 12.81
C ASP A 95 -4.69 -11.03 14.21
N ALA A 96 -5.25 -10.16 15.03
CA ALA A 96 -6.02 -10.56 16.20
C ALA A 96 -7.46 -10.81 15.78
N LEU A 97 -7.94 -12.04 15.93
CA LEU A 97 -9.26 -12.48 15.48
C LEU A 97 -10.28 -12.43 16.63
N VAL A 98 -11.47 -11.95 16.31
CA VAL A 98 -12.70 -12.03 17.11
C VAL A 98 -13.69 -12.87 16.34
N THR A 99 -14.04 -14.04 16.85
CA THR A 99 -15.10 -14.88 16.31
C THR A 99 -16.47 -14.38 16.78
N MET A 100 -17.49 -14.50 15.94
CA MET A 100 -18.84 -14.06 16.25
C MET A 100 -19.83 -15.14 15.83
N THR A 101 -20.50 -15.76 16.80
CA THR A 101 -21.49 -16.80 16.57
C THR A 101 -22.85 -16.19 16.26
N LEU A 102 -23.54 -16.74 15.28
CA LEU A 102 -24.89 -16.37 14.89
C LEU A 102 -25.87 -17.49 15.28
N GLU A 103 -27.09 -17.15 15.77
CA GLU A 103 -28.12 -18.15 16.05
C GLU A 103 -28.67 -18.82 14.79
N SER A 104 -28.65 -18.10 13.67
CA SER A 104 -29.06 -18.61 12.35
C SER A 104 -28.34 -17.85 11.24
N PRO A 105 -28.22 -18.45 10.01
CA PRO A 105 -27.56 -17.77 8.91
C PRO A 105 -28.22 -16.42 8.56
N VAL A 106 -27.40 -15.37 8.49
CA VAL A 106 -27.82 -13.98 8.21
C VAL A 106 -27.42 -13.58 6.78
N SER A 107 -28.26 -12.74 6.15
CA SER A 107 -27.96 -12.28 4.77
C SER A 107 -26.81 -11.29 4.75
N GLY A 108 -25.97 -11.38 3.70
CA GLY A 108 -24.85 -10.46 3.49
C GLY A 108 -25.30 -9.01 3.31
N ASP A 109 -26.45 -8.79 2.68
CA ASP A 109 -27.02 -7.44 2.53
C ASP A 109 -27.30 -6.79 3.88
N PHE A 110 -27.89 -7.53 4.82
CA PHE A 110 -28.14 -7.04 6.17
C PHE A 110 -26.84 -6.79 6.94
N LEU A 111 -25.88 -7.70 6.86
CA LEU A 111 -24.56 -7.55 7.49
C LEU A 111 -23.81 -6.32 6.96
N MET A 112 -23.86 -6.09 5.66
CA MET A 112 -23.19 -4.94 5.03
C MET A 112 -23.80 -3.60 5.42
N GLN A 113 -25.12 -3.53 5.65
CA GLN A 113 -25.80 -2.32 6.13
C GLN A 113 -25.36 -1.92 7.54
N HIS A 114 -25.01 -2.90 8.39
CA HIS A 114 -24.61 -2.68 9.76
C HIS A 114 -23.09 -2.68 9.97
N ALA A 115 -22.32 -3.00 8.92
CA ALA A 115 -20.86 -3.02 8.99
C ALA A 115 -20.31 -1.63 9.35
N PRO A 116 -19.25 -1.55 10.16
CA PRO A 116 -18.60 -0.29 10.51
C PRO A 116 -18.25 0.53 9.27
N THR A 117 -18.56 1.82 9.29
CA THR A 117 -18.29 2.75 8.18
C THR A 117 -16.80 2.92 7.89
N THR A 118 -15.99 2.85 8.94
CA THR A 118 -14.53 2.87 8.83
C THR A 118 -13.97 1.49 9.19
N ARG A 119 -13.08 0.97 8.34
CA ARG A 119 -12.39 -0.31 8.58
C ARG A 119 -10.96 -0.10 9.07
N ARG A 120 -10.82 0.81 10.02
CA ARG A 120 -9.58 1.11 10.72
C ARG A 120 -9.85 1.31 12.20
N ALA A 121 -8.90 0.88 13.01
CA ALA A 121 -8.79 1.18 14.44
C ALA A 121 -7.44 1.90 14.62
N GLY A 122 -7.49 3.20 14.84
CA GLY A 122 -6.31 4.05 14.79
C GLY A 122 -5.55 3.89 13.47
N SER A 123 -4.30 3.50 13.54
CA SER A 123 -3.44 3.25 12.37
C SER A 123 -3.68 1.89 11.70
N LYS A 124 -4.32 0.94 12.38
CA LYS A 124 -4.43 -0.46 11.94
C LYS A 124 -5.70 -0.71 11.11
N PRO A 125 -5.60 -1.35 9.94
CA PRO A 125 -6.76 -1.84 9.22
C PRO A 125 -7.37 -3.05 9.95
N PHE A 126 -8.70 -3.20 9.86
CA PHE A 126 -9.39 -4.42 10.26
C PHE A 126 -10.38 -4.86 9.18
N TYR A 127 -10.72 -6.13 9.18
CA TYR A 127 -11.61 -6.74 8.21
C TYR A 127 -12.68 -7.55 8.94
N ILE A 128 -13.82 -7.75 8.26
CA ILE A 128 -14.91 -8.63 8.70
C ILE A 128 -15.18 -9.60 7.56
N GLU A 129 -15.25 -10.87 7.89
CA GLU A 129 -15.55 -11.98 7.00
C GLU A 129 -16.66 -12.85 7.55
N GLY A 130 -17.32 -13.59 6.70
CA GLY A 130 -18.33 -14.55 7.07
C GLY A 130 -18.05 -15.91 6.49
N LEU A 131 -18.46 -16.94 7.24
CA LEU A 131 -18.50 -18.33 6.76
C LEU A 131 -19.75 -18.50 5.92
N ASP A 132 -19.60 -18.60 4.62
CA ASP A 132 -20.71 -18.77 3.68
C ASP A 132 -21.46 -20.08 3.96
N ALA A 133 -22.76 -19.99 4.22
CA ALA A 133 -23.59 -21.14 4.59
C ALA A 133 -23.76 -22.17 3.46
N ALA A 134 -23.55 -21.78 2.20
CA ALA A 134 -23.68 -22.68 1.05
C ALA A 134 -22.36 -23.36 0.69
N THR A 135 -21.23 -22.67 0.81
CA THR A 135 -19.92 -23.19 0.42
C THR A 135 -19.09 -23.70 1.59
N GLY A 136 -19.37 -23.25 2.83
CA GLY A 136 -18.56 -23.54 4.00
C GLY A 136 -17.17 -22.86 3.98
N GLU A 137 -17.04 -21.76 3.25
CA GLU A 137 -15.76 -21.05 3.13
C GLU A 137 -15.85 -19.65 3.71
N TRP A 138 -14.75 -19.23 4.33
CA TRP A 138 -14.57 -17.87 4.78
C TRP A 138 -14.37 -16.93 3.60
N GLN A 139 -15.16 -15.87 3.54
CA GLN A 139 -15.05 -14.85 2.50
C GLN A 139 -15.49 -13.47 3.00
N PRO A 140 -15.07 -12.38 2.34
CA PRO A 140 -15.62 -11.06 2.60
C PRO A 140 -17.14 -11.03 2.46
N LEU A 141 -17.81 -10.19 3.25
CA LEU A 141 -19.26 -10.04 3.17
C LEU A 141 -19.67 -9.55 1.78
N LEU A 142 -20.55 -10.28 1.13
CA LEU A 142 -21.07 -10.02 -0.23
C LEU A 142 -22.59 -10.00 -0.24
N PRO A 143 -23.23 -9.17 -1.07
CA PRO A 143 -24.67 -9.19 -1.26
C PRO A 143 -25.13 -10.52 -1.87
N GLY A 144 -26.33 -10.96 -1.51
CA GLY A 144 -26.93 -12.19 -2.02
C GLY A 144 -26.41 -13.49 -1.38
N HIS A 145 -25.40 -13.44 -0.52
CA HIS A 145 -24.90 -14.58 0.25
C HIS A 145 -25.56 -14.66 1.64
N ARG A 146 -25.44 -15.82 2.29
CA ARG A 146 -25.85 -16.03 3.68
C ARG A 146 -24.67 -16.59 4.47
N TYR A 147 -24.47 -16.07 5.67
CA TYR A 147 -23.35 -16.41 6.52
C TYR A 147 -23.80 -17.10 7.80
N ALA A 148 -23.19 -18.23 8.13
CA ALA A 148 -23.45 -19.02 9.31
C ALA A 148 -22.68 -18.54 10.54
N GLU A 149 -21.48 -18.02 10.33
CA GLU A 149 -20.59 -17.47 11.34
C GLU A 149 -19.91 -16.22 10.81
N LEU A 150 -19.41 -15.37 11.69
CA LEU A 150 -18.66 -14.18 11.36
C LEU A 150 -17.33 -14.18 12.09
N GLN A 151 -16.32 -13.51 11.50
CA GLN A 151 -15.08 -13.17 12.19
C GLN A 151 -14.67 -11.75 11.83
N ALA A 152 -14.07 -11.06 12.78
CA ALA A 152 -13.40 -9.79 12.58
C ALA A 152 -11.94 -9.91 12.98
N GLY A 153 -11.04 -9.25 12.28
CA GLY A 153 -9.63 -9.28 12.63
C GLY A 153 -8.97 -7.95 12.41
N VAL A 154 -8.19 -7.50 13.39
CA VAL A 154 -7.35 -6.30 13.31
C VAL A 154 -5.89 -6.68 13.16
N GLN A 155 -5.19 -5.97 12.28
CA GLN A 155 -3.78 -6.22 12.01
C GLN A 155 -2.92 -5.95 13.24
N LEU A 156 -2.08 -6.92 13.62
CA LEU A 156 -1.23 -6.87 14.81
C LEU A 156 -0.05 -5.90 14.68
N ALA A 157 0.56 -5.81 13.49
CA ALA A 157 1.70 -4.93 13.24
C ALA A 157 1.72 -4.44 11.80
N SER A 158 2.36 -3.31 11.56
CA SER A 158 2.65 -2.74 10.24
C SER A 158 3.89 -1.85 10.32
N ARG A 159 4.32 -1.23 9.23
CA ARG A 159 5.41 -0.23 9.25
C ARG A 159 5.18 0.93 10.23
N SER A 160 3.94 1.19 10.64
CA SER A 160 3.63 2.18 11.67
C SER A 160 3.79 1.67 13.11
N GLY A 161 4.31 0.46 13.29
CA GLY A 161 4.55 -0.18 14.58
C GLY A 161 3.49 -1.22 14.99
N PRO A 162 3.52 -1.75 16.22
CA PRO A 162 2.59 -2.73 16.73
C PRO A 162 1.23 -2.13 17.06
N LEU A 163 0.19 -2.96 17.09
CA LEU A 163 -1.13 -2.64 17.62
C LEU A 163 -1.00 -2.35 19.12
N ASN A 164 -1.55 -1.23 19.57
CA ASN A 164 -1.55 -0.81 20.97
C ASN A 164 -2.92 -0.99 21.63
N GLU A 165 -2.98 -0.78 22.94
CA GLU A 165 -4.16 -0.98 23.78
C GLU A 165 -5.34 -0.08 23.36
N ILE A 166 -5.06 1.15 22.91
CA ILE A 166 -6.09 2.12 22.48
C ILE A 166 -6.71 1.66 21.16
N GLU A 167 -5.86 1.31 20.18
CA GLU A 167 -6.30 0.80 18.88
C GLU A 167 -7.08 -0.50 19.03
N TYR A 168 -6.62 -1.41 19.91
CA TYR A 168 -7.35 -2.64 20.17
C TYR A 168 -8.72 -2.38 20.82
N SER A 169 -8.79 -1.47 21.80
CA SER A 169 -10.06 -1.08 22.43
C SER A 169 -11.03 -0.46 21.41
N GLU A 170 -10.54 0.39 20.51
CA GLU A 170 -11.35 0.96 19.43
C GLU A 170 -11.89 -0.14 18.48
N PHE A 171 -11.05 -1.11 18.13
CA PHE A 171 -11.45 -2.26 17.33
C PHE A 171 -12.55 -3.07 18.01
N VAL A 172 -12.34 -3.46 19.27
CA VAL A 172 -13.31 -4.24 20.06
C VAL A 172 -14.64 -3.51 20.16
N HIS A 173 -14.62 -2.21 20.44
CA HIS A 173 -15.85 -1.40 20.50
C HIS A 173 -16.62 -1.41 19.17
N LYS A 174 -15.93 -1.28 18.03
CA LYS A 174 -16.58 -1.33 16.70
C LYS A 174 -17.15 -2.72 16.40
N VAL A 175 -16.44 -3.78 16.78
CA VAL A 175 -16.89 -5.16 16.58
C VAL A 175 -18.07 -5.49 17.47
N GLN A 176 -18.08 -5.06 18.74
CA GLN A 176 -19.21 -5.23 19.65
C GLN A 176 -20.46 -4.51 19.14
N ALA A 177 -20.33 -3.25 18.73
CA ALA A 177 -21.44 -2.49 18.15
C ALA A 177 -22.02 -3.16 16.90
N PHE A 178 -21.17 -3.73 16.05
CA PHE A 178 -21.59 -4.50 14.88
C PHE A 178 -22.28 -5.79 15.29
N ALA A 179 -21.71 -6.55 16.23
CA ALA A 179 -22.29 -7.80 16.74
C ALA A 179 -23.69 -7.58 17.34
N ASP A 180 -23.84 -6.55 18.19
CA ASP A 180 -25.12 -6.16 18.76
C ASP A 180 -26.18 -5.84 17.69
N ALA A 181 -25.77 -5.10 16.64
CA ALA A 181 -26.66 -4.71 15.55
C ALA A 181 -27.15 -5.89 14.69
N VAL A 182 -26.35 -6.96 14.58
CA VAL A 182 -26.67 -8.14 13.76
C VAL A 182 -27.10 -9.35 14.57
N GLY A 183 -27.16 -9.23 15.89
CA GLY A 183 -27.55 -10.32 16.81
C GLY A 183 -26.48 -11.42 16.91
N ALA A 184 -25.20 -11.07 16.79
CA ALA A 184 -24.09 -12.00 16.94
C ALA A 184 -23.49 -11.95 18.35
N MET A 185 -22.88 -13.04 18.80
CA MET A 185 -22.17 -13.13 20.09
C MET A 185 -20.65 -13.13 19.81
N PRO A 186 -19.93 -12.04 20.12
CA PRO A 186 -18.48 -11.95 19.89
C PRO A 186 -17.71 -12.62 21.03
N GLU A 187 -16.69 -13.39 20.66
CA GLU A 187 -15.67 -13.90 21.56
C GLU A 187 -14.38 -13.08 21.39
N VAL A 188 -14.15 -12.18 22.36
CA VAL A 188 -13.06 -11.20 22.29
C VAL A 188 -11.85 -11.72 23.05
N PRO A 189 -10.67 -11.86 22.41
CA PRO A 189 -9.43 -12.24 23.07
C PRO A 189 -8.98 -11.21 24.13
N ASP A 190 -8.21 -11.68 25.11
CA ASP A 190 -7.63 -10.80 26.13
C ASP A 190 -6.71 -9.75 25.50
N MET A 191 -6.87 -8.50 25.92
CA MET A 191 -6.15 -7.36 25.38
C MET A 191 -4.63 -7.47 25.61
N LEU A 192 -4.20 -7.94 26.77
CA LEU A 192 -2.78 -8.02 27.10
C LEU A 192 -2.08 -9.06 26.24
N ASP A 193 -2.76 -10.19 25.99
CA ASP A 193 -2.24 -11.25 25.11
C ASP A 193 -2.13 -10.77 23.66
N VAL A 194 -3.14 -10.05 23.17
CA VAL A 194 -3.14 -9.51 21.81
C VAL A 194 -2.02 -8.48 21.63
N VAL A 195 -1.87 -7.56 22.58
CA VAL A 195 -0.83 -6.52 22.51
C VAL A 195 0.58 -7.13 22.67
N ALA A 196 0.74 -8.16 23.48
CA ALA A 196 1.99 -8.89 23.61
C ALA A 196 2.39 -9.56 22.26
N ARG A 197 1.45 -10.24 21.61
CA ARG A 197 1.65 -10.83 20.26
C ARG A 197 1.98 -9.76 19.22
N ALA A 198 1.31 -8.61 19.28
CA ALA A 198 1.57 -7.50 18.37
C ALA A 198 3.01 -6.97 18.50
N ARG A 199 3.49 -6.81 19.73
CA ARG A 199 4.87 -6.40 20.02
C ARG A 199 5.89 -7.45 19.59
N GLU A 200 5.60 -8.74 19.78
CA GLU A 200 6.46 -9.83 19.31
C GLU A 200 6.57 -9.84 17.78
N LEU A 201 5.45 -9.71 17.08
CA LEU A 201 5.42 -9.67 15.62
C LEU A 201 6.17 -8.45 15.08
N ASP A 202 5.98 -7.28 15.67
CA ASP A 202 6.68 -6.06 15.30
C ASP A 202 8.20 -6.17 15.53
N ALA A 203 8.62 -6.70 16.69
CA ALA A 203 10.03 -6.94 17.00
C ALA A 203 10.69 -7.93 16.02
N PHE A 204 9.92 -8.86 15.47
CA PHE A 204 10.38 -9.74 14.39
C PHE A 204 10.44 -9.00 13.04
N ALA A 205 9.40 -8.22 12.70
CA ALA A 205 9.25 -7.59 11.39
C ALA A 205 10.21 -6.41 11.18
N SER A 206 10.31 -5.50 12.16
CA SER A 206 11.06 -4.24 12.04
C SER A 206 12.50 -4.40 11.54
N PRO A 207 13.34 -5.33 12.05
CA PRO A 207 14.70 -5.51 11.53
C PRO A 207 14.75 -6.23 10.18
N ARG A 208 13.62 -6.68 9.64
CA ARG A 208 13.50 -7.40 8.37
C ARG A 208 12.77 -6.62 7.29
N ASP A 209 12.39 -5.38 7.59
CA ASP A 209 11.80 -4.45 6.62
C ASP A 209 12.88 -3.84 5.74
N ALA A 210 13.43 -4.63 4.84
CA ALA A 210 14.50 -4.20 3.95
C ALA A 210 13.94 -3.50 2.71
N GLN A 211 14.29 -2.23 2.57
CA GLN A 211 14.06 -1.44 1.37
C GLN A 211 15.42 -1.08 0.76
N LEU A 212 15.73 -1.65 -0.39
CA LEU A 212 16.95 -1.29 -1.12
C LEU A 212 16.68 -0.05 -1.95
N ALA A 213 17.59 0.90 -1.88
CA ALA A 213 17.57 2.10 -2.69
C ALA A 213 18.97 2.39 -3.23
N LEU A 214 19.02 2.96 -4.42
CA LEU A 214 20.23 3.56 -4.98
C LEU A 214 19.86 4.84 -5.70
N THR A 215 20.79 5.76 -5.78
CA THR A 215 20.62 7.04 -6.47
C THR A 215 21.38 7.03 -7.78
N LEU A 216 20.69 7.39 -8.85
CA LEU A 216 21.26 7.72 -10.14
C LEU A 216 21.51 9.22 -10.16
N ARG A 217 22.76 9.65 -10.17
CA ARG A 217 23.16 11.07 -10.13
C ARG A 217 23.78 11.48 -11.44
N SER A 218 23.34 12.62 -11.97
CA SER A 218 23.94 13.21 -13.15
C SER A 218 25.31 13.78 -12.87
N ASP A 219 26.30 13.41 -13.66
CA ASP A 219 27.67 13.88 -13.53
C ASP A 219 27.89 15.28 -14.16
N ALA A 220 27.05 15.68 -15.09
CA ALA A 220 27.25 16.91 -15.85
C ALA A 220 26.01 17.82 -15.93
N VAL A 221 24.98 17.41 -16.67
CA VAL A 221 23.81 18.24 -16.99
C VAL A 221 22.57 17.63 -16.39
N ALA A 222 21.71 18.47 -15.78
CA ALA A 222 20.41 18.02 -15.29
C ALA A 222 19.56 17.44 -16.42
N TRP A 223 18.81 16.42 -16.13
CA TRP A 223 17.88 15.79 -17.07
C TRP A 223 16.53 16.51 -17.05
N SER A 224 15.84 16.53 -18.17
CA SER A 224 14.42 16.87 -18.16
C SER A 224 13.58 15.68 -17.65
N VAL A 225 12.43 15.95 -17.04
CA VAL A 225 11.50 14.89 -16.63
C VAL A 225 11.10 14.00 -17.81
N GLY A 226 10.82 14.62 -18.97
CA GLY A 226 10.49 13.87 -20.18
C GLY A 226 11.61 12.92 -20.62
N PHE A 227 12.88 13.31 -20.46
CA PHE A 227 14.02 12.44 -20.78
C PHE A 227 14.12 11.26 -19.82
N ILE A 228 13.96 11.49 -18.50
CA ILE A 228 13.95 10.40 -17.51
C ILE A 228 12.81 9.41 -17.84
N GLN A 229 11.60 9.92 -18.10
CA GLN A 229 10.44 9.09 -18.45
C GLN A 229 10.68 8.28 -19.71
N GLN A 230 11.27 8.86 -20.73
CA GLN A 230 11.58 8.17 -21.98
C GLN A 230 12.62 7.06 -21.77
N CYS A 231 13.69 7.33 -21.00
CA CYS A 231 14.69 6.31 -20.66
C CYS A 231 14.09 5.17 -19.87
N ALA A 232 13.32 5.48 -18.83
CA ALA A 232 12.68 4.48 -17.98
C ALA A 232 11.66 3.62 -18.77
N ALA A 233 10.86 4.24 -19.63
CA ALA A 233 9.89 3.51 -20.47
C ALA A 233 10.53 2.46 -21.38
N ARG A 234 11.75 2.71 -21.91
CA ARG A 234 12.51 1.72 -22.69
C ARG A 234 12.84 0.45 -21.90
N HIS A 235 12.88 0.55 -20.58
CA HIS A 235 13.16 -0.57 -19.69
C HIS A 235 11.90 -1.11 -18.98
N GLY A 236 10.71 -0.78 -19.51
CA GLY A 236 9.44 -1.33 -19.02
C GLY A 236 8.82 -0.58 -17.84
N PHE A 237 9.39 0.54 -17.43
CA PHE A 237 8.75 1.38 -16.41
C PHE A 237 7.56 2.13 -17.01
N VAL A 238 6.50 2.22 -16.23
CA VAL A 238 5.28 2.98 -16.54
C VAL A 238 5.07 4.08 -15.51
N SER A 239 4.31 5.11 -15.85
CA SER A 239 3.97 6.17 -14.90
C SER A 239 3.19 5.60 -13.70
N GLY A 240 3.62 5.94 -12.50
CA GLY A 240 2.91 5.61 -11.26
C GLY A 240 1.74 6.55 -11.00
N ALA A 241 0.98 6.26 -9.94
CA ALA A 241 -0.16 7.07 -9.52
C ALA A 241 0.25 8.42 -8.88
N VAL A 242 1.51 8.55 -8.48
CA VAL A 242 2.05 9.73 -7.80
C VAL A 242 3.00 10.46 -8.76
N PRO A 243 2.91 11.80 -8.86
CA PRO A 243 3.86 12.59 -9.65
C PRO A 243 5.31 12.32 -9.22
N GLY A 244 6.23 12.28 -10.17
CA GLY A 244 7.64 11.97 -9.90
C GLY A 244 7.92 10.49 -9.60
N ARG A 245 6.95 9.60 -9.81
CA ARG A 245 7.13 8.17 -9.61
C ARG A 245 6.82 7.39 -10.89
N MET A 246 7.74 6.54 -11.28
CA MET A 246 7.54 5.50 -12.28
C MET A 246 7.72 4.13 -11.64
N VAL A 247 7.06 3.11 -12.16
CA VAL A 247 7.10 1.76 -11.58
C VAL A 247 7.36 0.71 -12.65
N LEU A 248 8.14 -0.29 -12.32
CA LEU A 248 8.22 -1.53 -13.08
C LEU A 248 7.14 -2.48 -12.54
N PRO A 249 6.07 -2.74 -13.29
CA PRO A 249 4.97 -3.56 -12.81
C PRO A 249 5.40 -5.00 -12.52
N SER A 250 4.70 -5.65 -11.60
CA SER A 250 4.77 -7.10 -11.43
C SER A 250 4.16 -7.80 -12.66
N PRO A 251 4.63 -8.99 -13.04
CA PRO A 251 3.97 -9.80 -14.06
C PRO A 251 2.62 -10.37 -13.61
N TYR A 252 2.28 -10.26 -12.34
CA TYR A 252 1.02 -10.76 -11.78
C TYR A 252 0.07 -9.60 -11.49
N ASP A 253 -1.16 -9.70 -11.98
CA ASP A 253 -2.19 -8.70 -11.76
C ASP A 253 -2.55 -8.57 -10.28
N GLY A 254 -2.63 -7.31 -9.81
CA GLY A 254 -2.96 -7.00 -8.42
C GLY A 254 -1.77 -7.02 -7.46
N ASP A 255 -0.59 -7.44 -7.91
CA ASP A 255 0.62 -7.37 -7.12
C ASP A 255 1.19 -5.94 -7.09
N PRO A 256 1.88 -5.56 -6.01
CA PRO A 256 2.63 -4.31 -5.99
C PRO A 256 3.72 -4.30 -7.07
N PRO A 257 4.12 -3.11 -7.55
CA PRO A 257 5.18 -3.02 -8.53
C PRO A 257 6.49 -3.58 -7.98
N MET A 258 7.26 -4.24 -8.84
CA MET A 258 8.52 -4.86 -8.48
C MET A 258 9.60 -3.83 -8.14
N LEU A 259 9.69 -2.74 -8.91
CA LEU A 259 10.64 -1.65 -8.69
C LEU A 259 9.93 -0.30 -8.78
N ALA A 260 10.46 0.70 -8.10
CA ALA A 260 10.02 2.08 -8.25
C ALA A 260 11.21 2.99 -8.56
N LEU A 261 11.04 3.87 -9.54
CA LEU A 261 11.95 4.96 -9.87
C LEU A 261 11.28 6.26 -9.46
N THR A 262 11.90 7.01 -8.55
CA THR A 262 11.35 8.26 -8.03
C THR A 262 12.31 9.42 -8.31
N PHE A 263 11.75 10.59 -8.59
CA PHE A 263 12.48 11.83 -8.78
C PHE A 263 11.63 12.98 -8.24
N ASP A 264 12.14 14.20 -8.25
CA ASP A 264 11.49 15.36 -7.66
C ASP A 264 10.01 15.49 -8.12
N PRO A 265 9.04 15.37 -7.21
CA PRO A 265 7.62 15.50 -7.53
C PRO A 265 7.25 16.91 -8.03
N GLN A 266 7.96 17.96 -7.60
CA GLN A 266 7.71 19.32 -8.05
C GLN A 266 8.11 19.47 -9.50
N ALA A 267 9.28 18.92 -9.88
CA ALA A 267 9.70 18.88 -11.28
C ALA A 267 8.72 18.10 -12.17
N ALA A 268 8.07 17.07 -11.61
CA ALA A 268 7.07 16.27 -12.34
C ALA A 268 5.72 16.97 -12.53
N LEU A 269 5.44 18.01 -11.74
CA LEU A 269 4.22 18.83 -11.83
C LEU A 269 4.37 20.09 -12.67
N GLU A 270 5.58 20.37 -13.17
CA GLU A 270 5.79 21.50 -14.10
C GLU A 270 4.99 21.32 -15.40
N ASP A 271 4.40 22.41 -15.90
CA ASP A 271 3.59 22.41 -17.12
C ASP A 271 4.36 21.91 -18.36
N ASP A 272 5.68 22.14 -18.39
CA ASP A 272 6.57 21.68 -19.45
C ASP A 272 7.62 20.68 -18.92
N PRO A 273 7.40 19.36 -19.08
CA PRO A 273 8.32 18.33 -18.63
C PRO A 273 9.73 18.41 -19.22
N GLN A 274 9.91 19.17 -20.31
CA GLN A 274 11.22 19.37 -20.94
C GLN A 274 12.04 20.49 -20.27
N ARG A 275 11.40 21.34 -19.47
CA ARG A 275 12.05 22.46 -18.77
C ARG A 275 12.42 22.14 -17.33
N ALA A 276 11.71 21.21 -16.71
CA ALA A 276 12.00 20.77 -15.36
C ALA A 276 13.36 20.06 -15.31
N ALA A 277 14.25 20.55 -14.44
CA ALA A 277 15.63 20.08 -14.33
C ALA A 277 15.80 19.19 -13.10
N VAL A 278 16.10 17.91 -13.32
CA VAL A 278 16.32 16.89 -12.28
C VAL A 278 17.78 16.42 -12.35
N ARG A 279 18.47 16.34 -11.21
CA ARG A 279 19.86 15.87 -11.14
C ARG A 279 20.00 14.48 -10.55
N GLU A 280 18.99 14.01 -9.85
CA GLU A 280 19.00 12.74 -9.14
C GLU A 280 17.66 12.04 -9.27
N CYS A 281 17.70 10.74 -9.47
CA CYS A 281 16.54 9.87 -9.34
C CYS A 281 16.92 8.63 -8.53
N GLN A 282 15.99 8.12 -7.74
CA GLN A 282 16.20 6.99 -6.85
C GLN A 282 15.47 5.76 -7.39
N LEU A 283 16.20 4.66 -7.53
CA LEU A 283 15.64 3.36 -7.88
C LEU A 283 15.54 2.49 -6.63
N SER A 284 14.34 2.08 -6.27
CA SER A 284 14.07 1.30 -5.06
C SER A 284 13.43 -0.05 -5.33
N LEU A 285 13.70 -0.99 -4.42
CA LEU A 285 13.12 -2.33 -4.32
C LEU A 285 12.62 -2.54 -2.90
N ASP A 286 11.34 -2.85 -2.75
CA ASP A 286 10.74 -3.25 -1.47
C ASP A 286 10.84 -4.78 -1.35
N VAL A 287 11.79 -5.24 -0.55
CA VAL A 287 12.18 -6.65 -0.50
C VAL A 287 11.06 -7.53 0.08
N PRO A 288 10.45 -7.23 1.25
CA PRO A 288 9.39 -8.07 1.80
C PRO A 288 8.11 -8.09 0.94
N GLN A 289 7.89 -7.06 0.12
CA GLN A 289 6.70 -6.97 -0.72
C GLN A 289 6.82 -7.71 -2.05
N THR A 290 8.04 -8.12 -2.44
CA THR A 290 8.30 -8.69 -3.76
C THR A 290 8.72 -10.16 -3.63
N ALA A 291 8.05 -11.04 -4.37
CA ALA A 291 8.35 -12.46 -4.33
C ALA A 291 9.76 -12.77 -4.89
N PRO A 292 10.59 -13.57 -4.19
CA PRO A 292 11.93 -13.95 -4.66
C PRO A 292 11.94 -14.64 -6.02
N ALA A 293 10.87 -15.37 -6.35
CA ALA A 293 10.71 -16.06 -7.65
C ALA A 293 10.71 -15.11 -8.86
N LEU A 294 10.48 -13.81 -8.64
CA LEU A 294 10.59 -12.78 -9.67
C LEU A 294 12.02 -12.29 -9.89
N GLU A 295 12.99 -12.82 -9.15
CA GLU A 295 14.38 -12.37 -9.18
C GLU A 295 14.54 -10.84 -9.02
N PRO A 296 13.90 -10.23 -8.00
CA PRO A 296 13.80 -8.77 -7.91
C PRO A 296 15.15 -8.08 -7.72
N PHE A 297 16.11 -8.72 -7.04
CA PHE A 297 17.44 -8.15 -6.84
C PHE A 297 18.27 -8.12 -8.12
N PRO A 298 18.36 -9.19 -8.93
CA PRO A 298 18.94 -9.12 -10.27
C PRO A 298 18.25 -8.10 -11.18
N ALA A 299 16.92 -8.01 -11.12
CA ALA A 299 16.14 -7.02 -11.90
C ALA A 299 16.51 -5.59 -11.50
N TRP A 300 16.59 -5.30 -10.19
CA TRP A 300 16.97 -4.00 -9.62
C TRP A 300 18.39 -3.59 -10.06
N HIS A 301 19.37 -4.50 -9.94
CA HIS A 301 20.74 -4.26 -10.37
C HIS A 301 20.84 -4.00 -11.89
N ASN A 302 20.15 -4.81 -12.70
CA ASN A 302 20.13 -4.63 -14.15
C ASN A 302 19.45 -3.34 -14.59
N ALA A 303 18.33 -2.98 -13.93
CA ALA A 303 17.64 -1.70 -14.18
C ALA A 303 18.54 -0.52 -13.83
N ALA A 304 19.23 -0.57 -12.69
CA ALA A 304 20.19 0.47 -12.29
C ALA A 304 21.26 0.72 -13.35
N ARG A 305 21.89 -0.36 -13.84
CA ARG A 305 22.94 -0.25 -14.88
C ARG A 305 22.40 0.35 -16.18
N LYS A 306 21.28 -0.19 -16.68
CA LYS A 306 20.69 0.28 -17.95
C LYS A 306 20.26 1.74 -17.87
N LEU A 307 19.64 2.13 -16.76
CA LEU A 307 19.25 3.52 -16.54
C LEU A 307 20.47 4.44 -16.40
N ALA A 308 21.53 3.99 -15.73
CA ALA A 308 22.77 4.74 -15.59
C ALA A 308 23.44 4.98 -16.98
N ASP A 309 23.49 3.95 -17.81
CA ASP A 309 24.04 4.05 -19.17
C ASP A 309 23.21 5.04 -20.03
N ASP A 310 21.87 4.93 -19.99
CA ASP A 310 20.96 5.77 -20.77
C ASP A 310 20.92 7.23 -20.31
N LEU A 311 21.06 7.47 -19.02
CA LEU A 311 21.01 8.80 -18.41
C LEU A 311 22.40 9.45 -18.31
N ALA A 312 23.47 8.74 -18.64
CA ALA A 312 24.85 9.14 -18.33
C ALA A 312 24.99 9.53 -16.86
N ALA A 313 24.60 8.60 -15.97
CA ALA A 313 24.55 8.78 -14.54
C ALA A 313 25.55 7.90 -13.80
N THR A 314 26.04 8.37 -12.66
CA THR A 314 26.77 7.55 -11.70
C THR A 314 25.79 6.95 -10.69
N VAL A 315 25.91 5.62 -10.45
CA VAL A 315 25.13 4.91 -9.43
C VAL A 315 25.83 5.08 -8.09
N VAL A 316 25.15 5.70 -7.15
CA VAL A 316 25.69 5.97 -5.82
C VAL A 316 24.77 5.42 -4.72
N ASP A 317 25.35 5.14 -3.57
CA ASP A 317 24.64 4.78 -2.34
C ASP A 317 24.05 6.00 -1.61
N ASP A 318 23.48 5.78 -0.42
CA ASP A 318 22.91 6.85 0.42
C ASP A 318 23.96 7.86 0.94
N TYR A 319 25.26 7.52 0.87
CA TYR A 319 26.36 8.39 1.24
C TYR A 319 26.94 9.16 0.03
N GLY A 320 26.44 8.87 -1.16
CA GLY A 320 26.92 9.45 -2.42
C GLY A 320 28.17 8.79 -2.98
N GLU A 321 28.56 7.62 -2.45
CA GLU A 321 29.69 6.84 -2.90
C GLU A 321 29.29 5.86 -4.02
N PRO A 322 30.11 5.66 -5.06
CA PRO A 322 29.81 4.72 -6.12
C PRO A 322 29.69 3.28 -5.61
N ILE A 323 28.60 2.61 -5.96
CA ILE A 323 28.35 1.22 -5.53
C ILE A 323 29.23 0.27 -6.32
N THR A 324 30.03 -0.54 -5.61
CA THR A 324 30.95 -1.51 -6.22
C THR A 324 30.25 -2.85 -6.51
N VAL A 325 30.79 -3.61 -7.48
CA VAL A 325 30.30 -4.98 -7.76
C VAL A 325 30.37 -5.88 -6.54
N HIS A 326 31.39 -5.69 -5.68
CA HIS A 326 31.52 -6.43 -4.43
C HIS A 326 30.37 -6.14 -3.45
N ALA A 327 29.93 -4.88 -3.34
CA ALA A 327 28.81 -4.50 -2.49
C ALA A 327 27.52 -5.22 -2.94
N PHE A 328 27.24 -5.30 -4.22
CA PHE A 328 26.10 -6.07 -4.74
C PHE A 328 26.15 -7.54 -4.34
N ALA A 329 27.32 -8.19 -4.38
CA ALA A 329 27.46 -9.59 -4.01
C ALA A 329 27.17 -9.82 -2.49
N VAL A 330 27.60 -8.88 -1.65
CA VAL A 330 27.34 -8.93 -0.20
C VAL A 330 25.84 -8.77 0.07
N ILE A 331 25.21 -7.73 -0.52
CA ILE A 331 23.77 -7.49 -0.38
C ILE A 331 22.96 -8.70 -0.83
N GLY A 332 23.31 -9.31 -1.97
CA GLY A 332 22.61 -10.49 -2.47
C GLY A 332 22.61 -11.65 -1.47
N LYS A 333 23.75 -11.91 -0.80
CA LYS A 333 23.85 -12.94 0.24
C LYS A 333 23.03 -12.62 1.51
N GLU A 334 22.99 -11.36 1.91
CA GLU A 334 22.18 -10.92 3.04
C GLU A 334 20.68 -11.06 2.74
N LEU A 335 20.26 -10.78 1.50
CA LEU A 335 18.87 -10.98 1.06
C LEU A 335 18.44 -12.44 1.07
N GLU A 336 19.31 -13.38 0.66
CA GLU A 336 19.02 -14.82 0.77
C GLU A 336 18.72 -15.22 2.22
N GLN A 337 19.50 -14.71 3.18
CA GLN A 337 19.27 -14.95 4.59
C GLN A 337 17.96 -14.33 5.09
N LEU A 338 17.64 -13.11 4.62
CA LEU A 338 16.40 -12.42 4.95
C LEU A 338 15.19 -13.21 4.44
N TYR A 339 15.21 -13.67 3.20
CA TYR A 339 14.14 -14.48 2.62
C TYR A 339 13.92 -15.77 3.41
N ALA A 340 14.99 -16.48 3.77
CA ALA A 340 14.89 -17.68 4.58
C ALA A 340 14.30 -17.41 5.98
N GLN A 341 14.62 -16.29 6.60
CA GLN A 341 14.08 -15.91 7.91
C GLN A 341 12.58 -15.56 7.84
N LEU A 342 12.13 -14.89 6.77
CA LEU A 342 10.72 -14.58 6.55
C LEU A 342 9.93 -15.87 6.28
N GLU A 343 10.44 -16.75 5.42
CA GLU A 343 9.81 -18.01 5.07
C GLU A 343 9.68 -18.93 6.28
N ALA A 344 10.68 -18.98 7.16
CA ALA A 344 10.66 -19.79 8.39
C ALA A 344 9.53 -19.39 9.37
N ARG A 345 8.91 -18.24 9.18
CA ARG A 345 7.75 -17.74 9.95
C ARG A 345 6.47 -17.68 9.13
N ASP A 346 6.38 -18.36 8.01
CA ASP A 346 5.23 -18.31 7.09
C ASP A 346 4.94 -16.89 6.55
N LEU A 347 5.93 -15.98 6.62
CA LEU A 347 5.90 -14.61 6.11
C LEU A 347 6.73 -14.46 4.85
N ALA A 348 6.74 -15.48 3.98
CA ALA A 348 7.51 -15.44 2.73
C ALA A 348 7.33 -14.12 2.00
N ALA A 349 8.43 -13.50 1.55
CA ALA A 349 8.38 -12.22 0.83
C ALA A 349 7.46 -12.32 -0.39
N GLY A 350 6.65 -11.29 -0.61
CA GLY A 350 5.63 -11.27 -1.65
C GLY A 350 4.35 -12.05 -1.33
N SER A 351 4.27 -12.75 -0.18
CA SER A 351 3.01 -13.35 0.28
C SER A 351 1.99 -12.28 0.69
N ALA A 352 0.72 -12.65 0.72
CA ALA A 352 -0.35 -11.73 1.16
C ALA A 352 -0.13 -11.26 2.60
N ALA A 353 0.36 -12.13 3.49
CA ALA A 353 0.68 -11.79 4.87
C ALA A 353 1.86 -10.83 4.96
N ALA A 354 2.96 -11.08 4.25
CA ALA A 354 4.11 -10.19 4.21
C ALA A 354 3.75 -8.81 3.65
N ARG A 355 3.00 -8.76 2.54
CA ARG A 355 2.55 -7.48 1.94
C ARG A 355 1.70 -6.64 2.88
N ARG A 356 0.89 -7.28 3.72
CA ARG A 356 0.10 -6.57 4.74
C ARG A 356 0.96 -6.12 5.91
N LEU A 357 1.85 -6.97 6.40
CA LEU A 357 2.72 -6.68 7.54
C LEU A 357 3.69 -5.54 7.24
N PHE A 358 4.25 -5.50 6.04
CA PHE A 358 5.20 -4.49 5.57
C PHE A 358 4.55 -3.36 4.75
N SER A 359 3.29 -3.02 5.01
CA SER A 359 2.55 -1.94 4.34
C SER A 359 2.50 -0.63 5.14
#